data_ef0ee5cb1ac310dc72b85d264d45979e
#
_entry.id   ef0ee5cb1ac310dc72b85d264d45979e
#
_cell.length_a   1.000
_cell.length_b   1.000
_cell.length_c   1.000
_cell.angle_alpha   90.00
_cell.angle_beta   90.00
_cell.angle_gamma   90.00
#
_symmetry.space_group_name_H-M   'P 1'
#
loop_
_entity.id
_entity.type
_entity.pdbx_description
1 polymer ?
#
loop_
_entity_poly.entity_id
_entity_poly.type
_entity_poly.pdbx_seq_one_letter_code
_entity_poly.pdbx_strand_id
1 'polypeptide(L)'
;MNSLFFFYTIAMLTLCIVTAVFSFAALASTRRRLFFFSTGAFVCYAIELTEIFFHEYISQNQPFPMDEYYAISMPVLRTAVSIILNAFVWLLILNVLDKHSKRLFAWPVIMLSIANLVVIFLMPEGPVRQWLYYTLRQAFSFGTLLYAIWSYKHEASPELKAQLAKFRKPLRVVLTLVGLIILEDTLVILNCVFYI
;
A
#
# COMPACT_ATOMS: atom_id res chain seq x y z
N MET A 1 -16.66 9.48 17.97
CA MET A 1 -16.01 9.43 16.66
C MET A 1 -15.06 10.60 16.52
N ASN A 2 -13.78 10.37 16.25
CA ASN A 2 -12.80 11.45 16.14
C ASN A 2 -12.98 12.18 14.79
N SER A 3 -13.53 13.37 14.81
CA SER A 3 -13.67 14.22 13.61
C SER A 3 -12.34 14.41 12.85
N LEU A 4 -11.23 14.36 13.55
CA LEU A 4 -9.88 14.44 12.98
C LEU A 4 -9.55 13.25 12.08
N PHE A 5 -9.93 12.03 12.46
CA PHE A 5 -9.72 10.83 11.65
C PHE A 5 -10.57 10.87 10.36
N PHE A 6 -11.81 11.35 10.45
CA PHE A 6 -12.68 11.57 9.29
C PHE A 6 -12.04 12.52 8.27
N PHE A 7 -11.60 13.70 8.70
CA PHE A 7 -10.95 14.65 7.79
C PHE A 7 -9.64 14.11 7.20
N TYR A 8 -8.87 13.37 8.01
CA TYR A 8 -7.66 12.71 7.54
C TYR A 8 -7.96 11.71 6.42
N THR A 9 -8.94 10.82 6.60
CA THR A 9 -9.32 9.80 5.61
C THR A 9 -9.80 10.44 4.30
N ILE A 10 -10.64 11.49 4.38
CA ILE A 10 -11.09 12.24 3.19
C ILE A 10 -9.93 12.93 2.48
N ALA A 11 -9.05 13.58 3.23
CA ALA A 11 -7.89 14.27 2.66
C ALA A 11 -6.96 13.29 1.94
N MET A 12 -6.67 12.14 2.55
CA MET A 12 -5.83 11.09 1.96
C MET A 12 -6.50 10.46 0.73
N LEU A 13 -7.80 10.17 0.79
CA LEU A 13 -8.56 9.66 -0.35
C LEU A 13 -8.54 10.63 -1.54
N THR A 14 -8.79 11.91 -1.27
CA THR A 14 -8.73 12.97 -2.29
C THR A 14 -7.34 13.05 -2.92
N LEU A 15 -6.28 13.03 -2.09
CA LEU A 15 -4.90 13.08 -2.56
C LEU A 15 -4.57 11.86 -3.44
N CYS A 16 -5.00 10.67 -3.06
CA CYS A 16 -4.80 9.45 -3.83
C CYS A 16 -5.50 9.50 -5.18
N ILE A 17 -6.77 9.94 -5.21
CA ILE A 17 -7.54 10.07 -6.46
C ILE A 17 -6.87 11.09 -7.39
N VAL A 18 -6.52 12.27 -6.88
CA VAL A 18 -5.85 13.31 -7.66
C VAL A 18 -4.52 12.79 -8.22
N THR A 19 -3.72 12.12 -7.40
CA THR A 19 -2.43 11.57 -7.83
C THR A 19 -2.60 10.44 -8.85
N ALA A 20 -3.63 9.60 -8.69
CA ALA A 20 -3.97 8.56 -9.68
C ALA A 20 -4.33 9.18 -11.04
N VAL A 21 -5.17 10.24 -11.06
CA VAL A 21 -5.56 10.96 -12.27
C VAL A 21 -4.35 11.58 -12.96
N PHE A 22 -3.48 12.27 -12.22
CA PHE A 22 -2.26 12.85 -12.80
C PHE A 22 -1.30 11.78 -13.34
N SER A 23 -1.13 10.68 -12.62
CA SER A 23 -0.31 9.56 -13.07
C SER A 23 -0.88 8.92 -14.33
N PHE A 24 -2.21 8.77 -14.41
CA PHE A 24 -2.89 8.25 -15.58
C PHE A 24 -2.76 9.18 -16.79
N ALA A 25 -2.92 10.49 -16.62
CA ALA A 25 -2.70 11.49 -17.66
C ALA A 25 -1.24 11.45 -18.18
N ALA A 26 -0.28 11.32 -17.27
CA ALA A 26 1.13 11.14 -17.62
C ALA A 26 1.38 9.81 -18.36
N LEU A 27 0.70 8.73 -17.97
CA LEU A 27 0.75 7.44 -18.67
C LEU A 27 0.21 7.58 -20.10
N ALA A 28 -0.94 8.22 -20.27
CA ALA A 28 -1.56 8.43 -21.57
C ALA A 28 -0.65 9.23 -22.52
N SER A 29 0.06 10.23 -21.99
CA SER A 29 0.94 11.11 -22.79
C SER A 29 2.31 10.47 -23.07
N THR A 30 2.91 9.79 -22.08
CA THR A 30 4.31 9.31 -22.17
C THR A 30 4.44 7.81 -22.45
N ARG A 31 3.38 7.04 -22.21
CA ARG A 31 3.33 5.55 -22.28
C ARG A 31 4.43 4.85 -21.45
N ARG A 32 5.00 5.50 -20.45
CA ARG A 32 6.04 4.93 -19.60
C ARG A 32 5.44 4.01 -18.54
N ARG A 33 6.01 2.80 -18.38
CA ARG A 33 5.59 1.80 -17.39
C ARG A 33 5.58 2.33 -15.95
N LEU A 34 6.47 3.27 -15.64
CA LEU A 34 6.51 3.95 -14.35
C LEU A 34 5.15 4.51 -13.94
N PHE A 35 4.49 5.23 -14.85
CA PHE A 35 3.19 5.83 -14.58
C PHE A 35 2.07 4.81 -14.50
N PHE A 36 2.18 3.68 -15.20
CA PHE A 36 1.25 2.57 -15.04
C PHE A 36 1.29 1.99 -13.63
N PHE A 37 2.48 1.69 -13.10
CA PHE A 37 2.63 1.18 -11.74
C PHE A 37 2.22 2.21 -10.69
N SER A 38 2.55 3.48 -10.90
CA SER A 38 2.12 4.58 -10.02
C SER A 38 0.59 4.70 -9.98
N THR A 39 -0.06 4.73 -11.14
CA THR A 39 -1.54 4.78 -11.23
C THR A 39 -2.16 3.60 -10.51
N GLY A 40 -1.69 2.37 -10.78
CA GLY A 40 -2.18 1.16 -10.13
C GLY A 40 -2.05 1.22 -8.61
N ALA A 41 -0.91 1.66 -8.10
CA ALA A 41 -0.68 1.80 -6.66
C ALA A 41 -1.66 2.80 -6.01
N PHE A 42 -1.82 3.99 -6.59
CA PHE A 42 -2.73 5.00 -6.03
C PHE A 42 -4.21 4.64 -6.16
N VAL A 43 -4.61 3.93 -7.23
CA VAL A 43 -5.97 3.39 -7.37
C VAL A 43 -6.24 2.32 -6.30
N CYS A 44 -5.34 1.37 -6.09
CA CYS A 44 -5.49 0.36 -5.04
C CYS A 44 -5.56 1.01 -3.65
N TYR A 45 -4.72 2.00 -3.38
CA TYR A 45 -4.76 2.70 -2.10
C TYR A 45 -6.04 3.52 -1.91
N ALA A 46 -6.57 4.13 -2.97
CA ALA A 46 -7.87 4.79 -2.92
C ALA A 46 -9.01 3.80 -2.63
N ILE A 47 -8.93 2.57 -3.15
CA ILE A 47 -9.90 1.50 -2.84
C ILE A 47 -9.82 1.12 -1.36
N GLU A 48 -8.62 0.92 -0.78
CA GLU A 48 -8.44 0.65 0.65
C GLU A 48 -9.01 1.77 1.53
N LEU A 49 -8.72 3.03 1.21
CA LEU A 49 -9.26 4.17 1.95
C LEU A 49 -10.79 4.31 1.81
N THR A 50 -11.34 3.99 0.65
CA THR A 50 -12.80 3.96 0.43
C THR A 50 -13.44 2.88 1.28
N GLU A 51 -12.81 1.72 1.39
CA GLU A 51 -13.29 0.62 2.22
C GLU A 51 -13.25 0.98 3.71
N ILE A 52 -12.16 1.62 4.19
CA ILE A 52 -12.07 2.15 5.55
C ILE A 52 -13.17 3.19 5.80
N PHE A 53 -13.37 4.11 4.85
CA PHE A 53 -14.42 5.11 4.95
C PHE A 53 -15.82 4.49 5.02
N PHE A 54 -16.09 3.48 4.19
CA PHE A 54 -17.35 2.75 4.21
C PHE A 54 -17.57 2.04 5.54
N HIS A 55 -16.55 1.34 6.05
CA HIS A 55 -16.62 0.65 7.32
C HIS A 55 -16.86 1.59 8.50
N GLU A 56 -16.10 2.68 8.58
CA GLU A 56 -16.13 3.58 9.74
C GLU A 56 -17.36 4.51 9.77
N TYR A 57 -17.91 4.87 8.62
CA TYR A 57 -18.91 5.94 8.55
C TYR A 57 -20.26 5.53 7.97
N ILE A 58 -20.29 4.60 7.02
CA ILE A 58 -21.53 4.21 6.35
C ILE A 58 -22.18 3.03 7.07
N SER A 59 -21.40 2.00 7.38
CA SER A 59 -21.94 0.77 7.97
C SER A 59 -22.53 0.94 9.35
N GLN A 60 -22.02 1.89 10.14
CA GLN A 60 -22.53 2.18 11.50
C GLN A 60 -23.95 2.76 11.50
N ASN A 61 -24.42 3.30 10.39
CA ASN A 61 -25.69 4.01 10.29
C ASN A 61 -26.76 3.29 9.46
N GLN A 62 -26.46 2.07 8.93
CA GLN A 62 -27.40 1.33 8.08
C GLN A 62 -27.53 -0.12 8.51
N PRO A 63 -28.76 -0.71 8.44
CA PRO A 63 -28.96 -2.14 8.65
C PRO A 63 -28.39 -2.93 7.47
N PHE A 64 -27.13 -3.28 7.54
CA PHE A 64 -26.48 -4.14 6.57
C PHE A 64 -26.35 -5.56 7.14
N PRO A 65 -26.46 -6.66 6.37
CA PRO A 65 -26.16 -8.00 6.83
C PRO A 65 -24.65 -8.12 7.11
N MET A 66 -24.26 -7.74 8.33
CA MET A 66 -22.88 -7.47 8.73
C MET A 66 -22.05 -8.75 8.87
N ASP A 67 -22.68 -9.86 9.31
CA ASP A 67 -21.96 -11.04 9.76
C ASP A 67 -21.18 -11.73 8.62
N GLU A 68 -21.78 -11.95 7.47
CA GLU A 68 -21.08 -12.55 6.32
C GLU A 68 -20.09 -11.60 5.65
N TYR A 69 -20.40 -10.31 5.62
CA TYR A 69 -19.52 -9.31 5.02
C TYR A 69 -18.21 -9.19 5.79
N TYR A 70 -18.27 -9.11 7.12
CA TYR A 70 -17.07 -9.00 7.95
C TYR A 70 -16.33 -10.31 8.11
N ALA A 71 -17.01 -11.44 8.09
CA ALA A 71 -16.39 -12.74 8.27
C ALA A 71 -15.51 -13.15 7.08
N ILE A 72 -15.98 -12.92 5.85
CA ILE A 72 -15.35 -13.47 4.65
C ILE A 72 -15.03 -12.40 3.61
N SER A 73 -16.03 -11.61 3.19
CA SER A 73 -15.89 -10.74 2.01
C SER A 73 -14.89 -9.62 2.22
N MET A 74 -14.95 -8.94 3.35
CA MET A 74 -14.07 -7.82 3.67
C MET A 74 -12.61 -8.23 3.84
N PRO A 75 -12.24 -9.25 4.65
CA PRO A 75 -10.86 -9.69 4.78
C PRO A 75 -10.24 -10.15 3.46
N VAL A 76 -11.00 -10.86 2.63
CA VAL A 76 -10.54 -11.33 1.31
C VAL A 76 -10.29 -10.15 0.37
N LEU A 77 -11.24 -9.21 0.28
CA LEU A 77 -11.11 -8.02 -0.56
C LEU A 77 -9.92 -7.17 -0.13
N ARG A 78 -9.83 -6.84 1.16
CA ARG A 78 -8.73 -6.05 1.74
C ARG A 78 -7.37 -6.69 1.45
N THR A 79 -7.28 -8.01 1.61
CA THR A 79 -6.04 -8.74 1.32
C THR A 79 -5.70 -8.71 -0.15
N ALA A 80 -6.65 -8.96 -1.04
CA ALA A 80 -6.42 -8.94 -2.47
C ALA A 80 -5.93 -7.54 -2.92
N VAL A 81 -6.60 -6.48 -2.49
CA VAL A 81 -6.22 -5.10 -2.82
C VAL A 81 -4.84 -4.77 -2.25
N SER A 82 -4.55 -5.16 -1.01
CA SER A 82 -3.25 -4.92 -0.37
C SER A 82 -2.11 -5.67 -1.06
N ILE A 83 -2.31 -6.92 -1.48
CA ILE A 83 -1.30 -7.66 -2.25
C ILE A 83 -1.03 -6.96 -3.58
N ILE A 84 -2.07 -6.54 -4.30
CA ILE A 84 -1.96 -5.85 -5.58
C ILE A 84 -1.27 -4.49 -5.40
N LEU A 85 -1.63 -3.73 -4.36
CA LEU A 85 -0.99 -2.47 -4.00
C LEU A 85 0.51 -2.66 -3.77
N ASN A 86 0.88 -3.60 -2.91
CA ASN A 86 2.27 -3.89 -2.60
C ASN A 86 3.05 -4.38 -3.84
N ALA A 87 2.42 -5.15 -4.72
CA ALA A 87 3.01 -5.54 -5.99
C ALA A 87 3.28 -4.32 -6.88
N PHE A 88 2.34 -3.38 -7.02
CA PHE A 88 2.55 -2.17 -7.80
C PHE A 88 3.66 -1.27 -7.22
N VAL A 89 3.71 -1.10 -5.90
CA VAL A 89 4.77 -0.34 -5.23
C VAL A 89 6.13 -0.99 -5.45
N TRP A 90 6.23 -2.32 -5.31
CA TRP A 90 7.44 -3.07 -5.58
C TRP A 90 7.92 -2.90 -7.03
N LEU A 91 7.01 -3.06 -8.00
CA LEU A 91 7.29 -2.88 -9.42
C LEU A 91 7.69 -1.45 -9.78
N LEU A 92 7.06 -0.47 -9.14
CA LEU A 92 7.42 0.93 -9.29
C LEU A 92 8.88 1.15 -8.88
N ILE A 93 9.29 0.62 -7.74
CA ILE A 93 10.67 0.75 -7.23
C ILE A 93 11.66 0.02 -8.13
N LEU A 94 11.37 -1.20 -8.56
CA LEU A 94 12.24 -1.92 -9.49
C LEU A 94 12.39 -1.18 -10.82
N ASN A 95 11.31 -0.57 -11.30
CA ASN A 95 11.35 0.20 -12.54
C ASN A 95 12.16 1.50 -12.39
N VAL A 96 12.03 2.20 -11.26
CA VAL A 96 12.81 3.41 -10.94
C VAL A 96 14.31 3.09 -10.82
N LEU A 97 14.64 1.92 -10.28
CA LEU A 97 16.03 1.47 -10.09
C LEU A 97 16.60 0.71 -11.31
N ASP A 98 15.82 0.61 -12.39
CA ASP A 98 16.17 -0.11 -13.62
C ASP A 98 16.56 -1.59 -13.38
N LYS A 99 15.87 -2.25 -12.43
CA LYS A 99 16.09 -3.64 -12.06
C LYS A 99 15.08 -4.55 -12.76
N HIS A 100 15.52 -5.36 -13.72
CA HIS A 100 14.64 -6.17 -14.57
C HIS A 100 14.75 -7.68 -14.35
N SER A 101 15.22 -8.14 -13.18
CA SER A 101 15.29 -9.57 -12.88
C SER A 101 13.90 -10.17 -12.62
N LYS A 102 13.50 -11.20 -13.40
CA LYS A 102 12.24 -11.92 -13.22
C LYS A 102 12.11 -12.54 -11.81
N ARG A 103 13.22 -13.03 -11.23
CA ARG A 103 13.23 -13.60 -9.88
C ARG A 103 12.96 -12.52 -8.82
N LEU A 104 13.65 -11.39 -8.94
CA LEU A 104 13.48 -10.26 -8.03
C LEU A 104 12.05 -9.69 -8.10
N PHE A 105 11.44 -9.77 -9.27
CA PHE A 105 10.07 -9.33 -9.52
C PHE A 105 9.02 -10.20 -8.81
N ALA A 106 9.13 -11.52 -8.96
CA ALA A 106 8.06 -12.45 -8.58
C ALA A 106 8.14 -12.91 -7.11
N TRP A 107 9.32 -13.26 -6.62
CA TRP A 107 9.47 -13.89 -5.32
C TRP A 107 8.93 -13.09 -4.14
N PRO A 108 9.22 -11.79 -3.98
CA PRO A 108 8.70 -11.04 -2.82
C PRO A 108 7.17 -10.98 -2.81
N VAL A 109 6.54 -10.81 -3.97
CA VAL A 109 5.09 -10.75 -4.10
C VAL A 109 4.44 -12.11 -3.82
N ILE A 110 5.04 -13.20 -4.32
CA ILE A 110 4.56 -14.57 -4.07
C ILE A 110 4.64 -14.88 -2.57
N MET A 111 5.77 -14.59 -1.92
CA MET A 111 5.93 -14.83 -0.48
C MET A 111 4.93 -14.02 0.36
N LEU A 112 4.72 -12.75 0.02
CA LEU A 112 3.70 -11.93 0.68
C LEU A 112 2.30 -12.51 0.48
N SER A 113 1.97 -12.95 -0.74
CA SER A 113 0.67 -13.52 -1.05
C SER A 113 0.42 -14.80 -0.26
N ILE A 114 1.38 -15.71 -0.22
CA ILE A 114 1.28 -16.95 0.56
C ILE A 114 1.12 -16.63 2.05
N ALA A 115 1.94 -15.73 2.62
CA ALA A 115 1.86 -15.37 4.02
C ALA A 115 0.47 -14.78 4.38
N ASN A 116 -0.06 -13.90 3.56
CA ASN A 116 -1.40 -13.33 3.79
C ASN A 116 -2.51 -14.37 3.67
N LEU A 117 -2.45 -15.28 2.68
CA LEU A 117 -3.41 -16.37 2.54
C LEU A 117 -3.40 -17.30 3.75
N VAL A 118 -2.20 -17.64 4.27
CA VAL A 118 -2.06 -18.43 5.49
C VAL A 118 -2.74 -17.74 6.68
N VAL A 119 -2.50 -16.44 6.86
CA VAL A 119 -3.11 -15.67 7.96
C VAL A 119 -4.63 -15.65 7.85
N ILE A 120 -5.18 -15.44 6.66
CA ILE A 120 -6.65 -15.33 6.49
C ILE A 120 -7.35 -16.67 6.67
N PHE A 121 -6.84 -17.74 6.05
CA PHE A 121 -7.55 -19.01 6.02
C PHE A 121 -7.24 -19.93 7.20
N LEU A 122 -6.08 -19.80 7.84
CA LEU A 122 -5.69 -20.68 8.94
C LEU A 122 -5.85 -20.07 10.33
N MET A 123 -6.00 -18.74 10.42
CA MET A 123 -6.18 -18.08 11.71
C MET A 123 -7.65 -17.74 11.98
N PRO A 124 -8.14 -17.98 13.20
CA PRO A 124 -9.48 -17.57 13.60
C PRO A 124 -9.60 -16.04 13.57
N GLU A 125 -10.84 -15.58 13.39
CA GLU A 125 -11.14 -14.15 13.49
C GLU A 125 -10.78 -13.62 14.87
N GLY A 126 -10.15 -12.43 14.85
CA GLY A 126 -9.77 -11.79 16.10
C GLY A 126 -8.62 -10.80 15.96
N PRO A 127 -8.25 -10.15 17.07
CA PRO A 127 -7.21 -9.12 17.07
C PRO A 127 -5.84 -9.66 16.64
N VAL A 128 -5.54 -10.96 16.92
CA VAL A 128 -4.27 -11.59 16.52
C VAL A 128 -4.15 -11.70 14.99
N ARG A 129 -5.24 -12.11 14.29
CA ARG A 129 -5.27 -12.17 12.84
C ARG A 129 -5.06 -10.79 12.24
N GLN A 130 -5.72 -9.79 12.79
CA GLN A 130 -5.62 -8.40 12.35
C GLN A 130 -4.20 -7.84 12.56
N TRP A 131 -3.63 -8.08 13.73
CA TRP A 131 -2.25 -7.71 14.04
C TRP A 131 -1.23 -8.34 13.08
N LEU A 132 -1.35 -9.64 12.79
CA LEU A 132 -0.46 -10.34 11.85
C LEU A 132 -0.59 -9.78 10.43
N TYR A 133 -1.82 -9.52 9.98
CA TYR A 133 -2.06 -8.94 8.66
C TYR A 133 -1.35 -7.59 8.48
N TYR A 134 -1.54 -6.67 9.42
CA TYR A 134 -0.88 -5.36 9.36
C TYR A 134 0.64 -5.46 9.53
N THR A 135 1.12 -6.35 10.36
CA THR A 135 2.57 -6.59 10.56
C THR A 135 3.23 -7.11 9.29
N LEU A 136 2.60 -8.06 8.57
CA LEU A 136 3.12 -8.57 7.30
C LEU A 136 3.16 -7.48 6.23
N ARG A 137 2.11 -6.68 6.12
CA ARG A 137 2.03 -5.56 5.20
C ARG A 137 3.13 -4.53 5.49
N GLN A 138 3.28 -4.15 6.75
CA GLN A 138 4.29 -3.21 7.19
C GLN A 138 5.71 -3.73 6.96
N ALA A 139 5.98 -5.00 7.29
CA ALA A 139 7.27 -5.63 7.06
C ALA A 139 7.65 -5.63 5.57
N PHE A 140 6.68 -5.90 4.69
CA PHE A 140 6.91 -5.84 3.25
C PHE A 140 7.21 -4.41 2.77
N SER A 141 6.43 -3.43 3.21
CA SER A 141 6.62 -2.02 2.86
C SER A 141 7.98 -1.50 3.35
N PHE A 142 8.35 -1.86 4.58
CA PHE A 142 9.64 -1.50 5.16
C PHE A 142 10.80 -2.18 4.41
N GLY A 143 10.68 -3.49 4.13
CA GLY A 143 11.66 -4.24 3.34
C GLY A 143 11.85 -3.65 1.94
N THR A 144 10.76 -3.23 1.30
CA THR A 144 10.77 -2.56 0.00
C THR A 144 11.51 -1.23 0.05
N LEU A 145 11.28 -0.43 1.09
CA LEU A 145 11.98 0.84 1.30
C LEU A 145 13.47 0.62 1.58
N LEU A 146 13.81 -0.33 2.45
CA LEU A 146 15.21 -0.67 2.76
C LEU A 146 15.95 -1.16 1.51
N TYR A 147 15.31 -2.01 0.71
CA TYR A 147 15.87 -2.48 -0.56
C TYR A 147 16.11 -1.32 -1.52
N ALA A 148 15.16 -0.39 -1.63
CA ALA A 148 15.30 0.79 -2.48
C ALA A 148 16.50 1.67 -2.06
N ILE A 149 16.65 1.92 -0.76
CA ILE A 149 17.76 2.69 -0.20
C ILE A 149 19.10 1.98 -0.43
N TRP A 150 19.14 0.67 -0.13
CA TRP A 150 20.33 -0.15 -0.31
C TRP A 150 20.76 -0.20 -1.77
N SER A 151 19.83 -0.50 -2.67
CA SER A 151 20.09 -0.57 -4.10
C SER A 151 20.55 0.78 -4.67
N TYR A 152 19.92 1.88 -4.26
CA TYR A 152 20.37 3.23 -4.65
C TYR A 152 21.81 3.53 -4.21
N LYS A 153 22.18 3.12 -3.00
CA LYS A 153 23.53 3.38 -2.47
C LYS A 153 24.63 2.54 -3.15
N HIS A 154 24.34 1.25 -3.40
CA HIS A 154 25.37 0.29 -3.80
C HIS A 154 25.39 -0.03 -5.30
N GLU A 155 24.21 0.00 -5.94
CA GLU A 155 24.07 -0.50 -7.32
C GLU A 155 23.66 0.58 -8.33
N ALA A 156 23.21 1.73 -7.89
CA ALA A 156 22.79 2.80 -8.80
C ALA A 156 23.98 3.39 -9.55
N SER A 157 23.92 3.36 -10.89
CA SER A 157 24.92 4.02 -11.74
C SER A 157 24.96 5.54 -11.48
N PRO A 158 26.09 6.21 -11.75
CA PRO A 158 26.18 7.66 -11.64
C PRO A 158 25.13 8.40 -12.49
N GLU A 159 24.81 7.85 -13.65
CA GLU A 159 23.79 8.37 -14.57
C GLU A 159 22.38 8.28 -13.95
N LEU A 160 22.03 7.13 -13.36
CA LEU A 160 20.77 6.94 -12.67
C LEU A 160 20.65 7.87 -11.46
N LYS A 161 21.74 8.04 -10.70
CA LYS A 161 21.78 9.01 -9.57
C LYS A 161 21.53 10.44 -10.05
N ALA A 162 22.14 10.84 -11.16
CA ALA A 162 21.93 12.16 -11.75
C ALA A 162 20.48 12.36 -12.25
N GLN A 163 19.89 11.32 -12.84
CA GLN A 163 18.47 11.36 -13.23
C GLN A 163 17.54 11.47 -12.02
N LEU A 164 17.75 10.66 -10.98
CA LEU A 164 16.97 10.71 -9.75
C LEU A 164 17.12 12.02 -9.01
N ALA A 165 18.28 12.67 -9.08
CA ALA A 165 18.49 13.99 -8.51
C ALA A 165 17.54 15.05 -9.11
N LYS A 166 17.21 14.96 -10.40
CA LYS A 166 16.23 15.85 -11.07
C LYS A 166 14.81 15.65 -10.50
N PHE A 167 14.49 14.46 -10.03
CA PHE A 167 13.20 14.13 -9.42
C PHE A 167 13.17 14.19 -7.90
N ARG A 168 14.16 14.86 -7.29
CA ARG A 168 14.31 14.93 -5.83
C ARG A 168 13.07 15.48 -5.10
N LYS A 169 12.35 16.44 -5.70
CA LYS A 169 11.12 17.00 -5.09
C LYS A 169 9.96 16.00 -5.13
N PRO A 170 9.57 15.43 -6.30
CA PRO A 170 8.55 14.39 -6.35
C PRO A 170 8.89 13.18 -5.49
N LEU A 171 10.16 12.74 -5.49
CA LEU A 171 10.60 11.61 -4.67
C LEU A 171 10.40 11.85 -3.18
N ARG A 172 10.67 13.07 -2.68
CA ARG A 172 10.38 13.44 -1.28
C ARG A 172 8.90 13.35 -0.95
N VAL A 173 8.01 13.79 -1.85
CA VAL A 173 6.57 13.67 -1.66
C VAL A 173 6.15 12.21 -1.53
N VAL A 174 6.64 11.35 -2.45
CA VAL A 174 6.36 9.90 -2.40
C VAL A 174 6.88 9.27 -1.10
N LEU A 175 8.10 9.59 -0.69
CA LEU A 175 8.68 9.09 0.55
C LEU A 175 7.90 9.57 1.79
N THR A 176 7.41 10.80 1.78
CA THR A 176 6.57 11.32 2.87
C THR A 176 5.25 10.57 2.93
N LEU A 177 4.60 10.32 1.79
CA LEU A 177 3.37 9.53 1.72
C LEU A 177 3.58 8.09 2.23
N VAL A 178 4.65 7.43 1.78
CA VAL A 178 5.00 6.08 2.27
C VAL A 178 5.26 6.11 3.78
N GLY A 179 5.94 7.16 4.28
CA GLY A 179 6.15 7.35 5.71
C GLY A 179 4.86 7.51 6.50
N LEU A 180 3.87 8.23 5.96
CA LEU A 180 2.56 8.39 6.58
C LEU A 180 1.78 7.06 6.61
N ILE A 181 1.83 6.27 5.53
CA ILE A 181 1.23 4.92 5.48
C ILE A 181 1.85 4.02 6.55
N ILE A 182 3.19 4.01 6.65
CA ILE A 182 3.88 3.21 7.68
C ILE A 182 3.49 3.67 9.09
N LEU A 183 3.34 4.98 9.30
CA LEU A 183 2.89 5.52 10.58
C LEU A 183 1.48 5.07 10.92
N GLU A 184 0.56 5.13 9.96
CA GLU A 184 -0.83 4.68 10.11
C GLU A 184 -0.90 3.19 10.47
N ASP A 185 -0.21 2.32 9.71
CA ASP A 185 -0.14 0.89 10.01
C ASP A 185 0.46 0.62 11.41
N THR A 186 1.48 1.39 11.81
CA THR A 186 2.09 1.27 13.14
C THR A 186 1.09 1.61 14.24
N LEU A 187 0.31 2.66 14.07
CA LEU A 187 -0.72 3.05 15.05
C LEU A 187 -1.82 1.99 15.17
N VAL A 188 -2.22 1.36 14.05
CA VAL A 188 -3.18 0.25 14.06
C VAL A 188 -2.61 -0.97 14.77
N ILE A 189 -1.35 -1.34 14.49
CA ILE A 189 -0.66 -2.46 15.15
C ILE A 189 -0.57 -2.23 16.67
N LEU A 190 -0.18 -1.03 17.09
CA LEU A 190 -0.11 -0.69 18.51
C LEU A 190 -1.48 -0.77 19.18
N ASN A 191 -2.53 -0.28 18.51
CA ASN A 191 -3.90 -0.39 19.03
C ASN A 191 -4.32 -1.85 19.21
N CYS A 192 -4.03 -2.72 18.24
CA CYS A 192 -4.30 -4.15 18.35
C CYS A 192 -3.55 -4.79 19.54
N VAL A 193 -2.30 -4.41 19.81
CA VAL A 193 -1.49 -4.95 20.93
C VAL A 193 -2.04 -4.50 22.28
N PHE A 194 -2.57 -3.30 22.40
CA PHE A 194 -3.16 -2.80 23.66
C PHE A 194 -4.54 -3.40 23.97
N TYR A 195 -5.21 -4.02 23.01
CA TYR A 195 -6.52 -4.67 23.19
C TYR A 195 -6.44 -6.21 23.27
N ILE A 196 -5.24 -6.81 23.17
CA ILE A 196 -4.98 -8.22 23.42
C ILE A 196 -4.64 -8.45 24.90
#